data_56ac9cad6b921d516dde916b4c5ffdec
#
_entry.id   56ac9cad6b921d516dde916b4c5ffdec
#
_cell.length_a   1.000
_cell.length_b   1.000
_cell.length_c   1.000
_cell.angle_alpha   90.00
_cell.angle_beta   90.00
_cell.angle_gamma   90.00
#
_symmetry.space_group_name_H-M   'P 1'
#
loop_
_entity.id
_entity.type
_entity.pdbx_description
1 polymer ?
#
loop_
_entity_poly.entity_id
_entity_poly.type
_entity_poly.pdbx_seq_one_letter_code
_entity_poly.pdbx_strand_id
1 'polypeptide(L)'
;MKLTRPKLIETIRRKNEGWTTYQARKIAGISIRRVNQVWNEYQLTNQVPDIGKKNGRPPKHVEQWEMDMVRQTYQKYRVSADTLERLIQRDFEKHIGHNRIHRILLILGFAKKKSKKDIRKKDWIRYERRHSLTAVHIDWHYDGKTYVFAVIDDASRKLLALLECNSATTDYSIQGMELALQQGKIRQCISDHGAQFISNVDGDSRFKAFLLQKGIKQILCRVKHPQSNGKVERWFECYDRHRSTFETKEEFVRWYNEMRPHRALNFEVLETPAQAFIRKMKAEA
;
A
#
# COMPACT_ATOMS: atom_id res chain seq x y z
N MET A 1 13.69 8.13 -32.71
CA MET A 1 12.93 7.05 -33.40
C MET A 1 13.47 5.70 -32.93
N LYS A 2 12.61 4.74 -32.53
CA LYS A 2 13.07 3.41 -32.09
C LYS A 2 13.42 2.53 -33.29
N LEU A 3 14.53 1.82 -33.22
CA LEU A 3 14.89 0.75 -34.17
C LEU A 3 13.87 -0.39 -34.01
N THR A 4 13.26 -0.82 -35.11
CA THR A 4 12.35 -1.96 -35.14
C THR A 4 12.97 -3.12 -35.93
N ARG A 5 12.49 -4.34 -35.70
CA ARG A 5 13.01 -5.52 -36.41
C ARG A 5 12.94 -5.40 -37.95
N PRO A 6 11.83 -4.90 -38.56
CA PRO A 6 11.79 -4.67 -40.00
C PRO A 6 12.86 -3.68 -40.49
N LYS A 7 13.07 -2.56 -39.78
CA LYS A 7 14.12 -1.58 -40.13
C LYS A 7 15.53 -2.18 -40.03
N LEU A 8 15.75 -3.06 -39.06
CA LEU A 8 17.00 -3.75 -38.87
C LEU A 8 17.30 -4.68 -40.08
N ILE A 9 16.30 -5.49 -40.45
CA ILE A 9 16.40 -6.40 -41.61
C ILE A 9 16.66 -5.61 -42.88
N GLU A 10 15.91 -4.52 -43.10
CA GLU A 10 16.13 -3.67 -44.30
C GLU A 10 17.52 -3.02 -44.31
N THR A 11 18.01 -2.59 -43.11
CA THR A 11 19.37 -2.05 -42.99
C THR A 11 20.45 -3.08 -43.39
N ILE A 12 20.30 -4.34 -42.96
CA ILE A 12 21.20 -5.43 -43.28
C ILE A 12 21.12 -5.76 -44.79
N ARG A 13 19.89 -5.83 -45.33
CA ARG A 13 19.69 -6.09 -46.75
C ARG A 13 20.40 -5.04 -47.60
N ARG A 14 20.21 -3.75 -47.30
CA ARG A 14 20.88 -2.66 -48.04
C ARG A 14 22.41 -2.68 -47.91
N LYS A 15 22.90 -3.07 -46.73
CA LYS A 15 24.36 -3.28 -46.58
C LYS A 15 24.88 -4.41 -47.44
N ASN A 16 24.14 -5.51 -47.58
CA ASN A 16 24.47 -6.61 -48.52
C ASN A 16 24.45 -6.15 -49.98
N GLU A 17 23.55 -5.21 -50.33
CA GLU A 17 23.47 -4.59 -51.68
C GLU A 17 24.55 -3.53 -51.92
N GLY A 18 25.55 -3.38 -51.01
CA GLY A 18 26.69 -2.47 -51.17
C GLY A 18 26.46 -1.02 -50.69
N TRP A 19 25.35 -0.75 -50.02
CA TRP A 19 25.10 0.61 -49.49
C TRP A 19 26.11 1.01 -48.42
N THR A 20 26.53 2.27 -48.47
CA THR A 20 27.37 2.85 -47.41
C THR A 20 26.68 2.88 -46.07
N THR A 21 27.44 2.86 -44.99
CA THR A 21 26.90 3.00 -43.63
C THR A 21 26.10 4.29 -43.45
N TYR A 22 26.48 5.37 -44.13
CA TYR A 22 25.78 6.65 -44.12
C TYR A 22 24.42 6.56 -44.78
N GLN A 23 24.27 5.87 -45.89
CA GLN A 23 22.98 5.64 -46.54
C GLN A 23 22.06 4.74 -45.71
N ALA A 24 22.59 3.63 -45.19
CA ALA A 24 21.86 2.70 -44.34
C ALA A 24 21.33 3.33 -43.05
N ARG A 25 22.09 4.26 -42.41
CA ARG A 25 21.62 4.97 -41.20
C ARG A 25 20.36 5.78 -41.45
N LYS A 26 20.15 6.36 -42.62
CA LYS A 26 18.97 7.17 -42.96
C LYS A 26 17.70 6.33 -42.91
N ILE A 27 17.74 5.07 -43.38
CA ILE A 27 16.62 4.13 -43.36
C ILE A 27 16.28 3.72 -41.92
N ALA A 28 17.32 3.32 -41.17
CA ALA A 28 17.18 2.84 -39.82
C ALA A 28 16.80 3.95 -38.78
N GLY A 29 17.20 5.20 -39.09
CA GLY A 29 17.05 6.33 -38.14
C GLY A 29 17.92 6.15 -36.89
N ILE A 30 19.10 5.55 -37.02
CA ILE A 30 20.07 5.28 -35.93
C ILE A 30 21.45 5.88 -36.25
N SER A 31 22.36 5.89 -35.27
CA SER A 31 23.71 6.40 -35.45
C SER A 31 24.54 5.50 -36.37
N ILE A 32 25.55 6.08 -37.05
CA ILE A 32 26.53 5.35 -37.85
C ILE A 32 27.17 4.21 -37.03
N ARG A 33 27.58 4.53 -35.79
CA ARG A 33 28.17 3.53 -34.88
C ARG A 33 27.24 2.33 -34.67
N ARG A 34 25.92 2.57 -34.51
CA ARG A 34 24.97 1.47 -34.31
C ARG A 34 24.79 0.64 -35.60
N VAL A 35 24.78 1.26 -36.78
CA VAL A 35 24.73 0.54 -38.06
C VAL A 35 25.93 -0.38 -38.17
N ASN A 36 27.14 0.13 -37.89
CA ASN A 36 28.39 -0.70 -37.95
C ASN A 36 28.34 -1.85 -36.95
N GLN A 37 27.84 -1.62 -35.70
CA GLN A 37 27.70 -2.70 -34.73
C GLN A 37 26.77 -3.82 -35.24
N VAL A 38 25.61 -3.44 -35.77
CA VAL A 38 24.63 -4.38 -36.32
C VAL A 38 25.22 -5.14 -37.51
N TRP A 39 25.92 -4.45 -38.41
CA TRP A 39 26.53 -5.01 -39.57
C TRP A 39 27.65 -6.00 -39.22
N ASN A 40 28.53 -5.64 -38.34
CA ASN A 40 29.62 -6.50 -37.88
C ASN A 40 29.07 -7.76 -37.14
N GLU A 41 28.06 -7.61 -36.31
CA GLU A 41 27.38 -8.73 -35.62
C GLU A 41 26.74 -9.68 -36.65
N TYR A 42 26.09 -9.15 -37.68
CA TYR A 42 25.52 -9.94 -38.77
C TYR A 42 26.58 -10.66 -39.58
N GLN A 43 27.68 -9.98 -39.94
CA GLN A 43 28.79 -10.62 -40.68
C GLN A 43 29.44 -11.77 -39.91
N LEU A 44 29.55 -11.64 -38.59
CA LEU A 44 30.14 -12.67 -37.73
C LEU A 44 29.23 -13.88 -37.51
N THR A 45 27.91 -13.64 -37.37
CA THR A 45 26.96 -14.67 -36.95
C THR A 45 26.06 -15.19 -38.07
N ASN A 46 26.01 -14.48 -39.21
CA ASN A 46 25.06 -14.65 -40.29
C ASN A 46 23.57 -14.63 -39.82
N GLN A 47 23.31 -14.06 -38.63
CA GLN A 47 21.98 -13.95 -38.03
C GLN A 47 21.61 -12.50 -37.82
N VAL A 48 20.30 -12.18 -37.99
CA VAL A 48 19.78 -10.84 -37.69
C VAL A 48 19.90 -10.59 -36.19
N PRO A 49 20.65 -9.56 -35.76
CA PRO A 49 20.84 -9.29 -34.33
C PRO A 49 19.53 -9.03 -33.59
N ASP A 50 19.42 -9.44 -32.35
CA ASP A 50 18.26 -9.16 -31.51
C ASP A 50 18.20 -7.72 -31.13
N ILE A 51 16.96 -7.16 -31.16
CA ILE A 51 16.66 -5.81 -30.68
C ILE A 51 16.24 -5.88 -29.24
N GLY A 52 16.83 -4.98 -28.42
CA GLY A 52 16.41 -4.83 -27.03
C GLY A 52 17.07 -5.79 -26.06
N LYS A 53 18.29 -6.27 -26.40
CA LYS A 53 19.16 -6.92 -25.40
C LYS A 53 19.19 -6.05 -24.15
N LYS A 54 18.92 -6.64 -22.99
CA LYS A 54 18.97 -5.94 -21.70
C LYS A 54 20.42 -5.53 -21.46
N ASN A 55 20.73 -4.26 -21.73
CA ASN A 55 22.00 -3.67 -21.36
C ASN A 55 21.97 -3.34 -19.86
N GLY A 56 22.98 -3.75 -19.14
CA GLY A 56 23.13 -3.48 -17.73
C GLY A 56 23.77 -4.64 -16.97
N ARG A 57 24.13 -4.37 -15.72
CA ARG A 57 24.70 -5.41 -14.85
C ARG A 57 23.66 -6.51 -14.62
N PRO A 58 23.98 -7.80 -14.84
CA PRO A 58 23.08 -8.89 -14.50
C PRO A 58 22.64 -8.78 -13.04
N PRO A 59 21.38 -9.06 -12.75
CA PRO A 59 20.94 -9.06 -11.35
C PRO A 59 21.68 -10.16 -10.59
N LYS A 60 22.26 -9.81 -9.42
CA LYS A 60 22.93 -10.79 -8.55
C LYS A 60 21.97 -11.94 -8.22
N HIS A 61 22.49 -13.16 -8.18
CA HIS A 61 21.73 -14.33 -7.71
C HIS A 61 21.16 -14.08 -6.31
N VAL A 62 19.97 -14.60 -6.04
CA VAL A 62 19.33 -14.55 -4.73
C VAL A 62 19.70 -15.83 -3.99
N GLU A 63 20.33 -15.68 -2.84
CA GLU A 63 20.73 -16.81 -2.01
C GLU A 63 19.52 -17.38 -1.25
N GLN A 64 19.56 -18.69 -0.96
CA GLN A 64 18.45 -19.37 -0.28
C GLN A 64 18.16 -18.76 1.10
N TRP A 65 19.22 -18.46 1.87
CA TRP A 65 19.06 -17.86 3.19
C TRP A 65 18.36 -16.47 3.16
N GLU A 66 18.57 -15.68 2.09
CA GLU A 66 17.87 -14.41 1.90
C GLU A 66 16.38 -14.65 1.66
N MET A 67 16.06 -15.64 0.83
CA MET A 67 14.65 -15.99 0.55
C MET A 67 13.93 -16.45 1.82
N ASP A 68 14.58 -17.30 2.62
CA ASP A 68 13.98 -17.85 3.83
C ASP A 68 13.79 -16.76 4.88
N MET A 69 14.77 -15.89 5.06
CA MET A 69 14.69 -14.74 5.97
C MET A 69 13.58 -13.76 5.57
N VAL A 70 13.51 -13.40 4.29
CA VAL A 70 12.46 -12.50 3.78
C VAL A 70 11.09 -13.16 3.91
N ARG A 71 10.97 -14.46 3.62
CA ARG A 71 9.72 -15.23 3.76
C ARG A 71 9.25 -15.21 5.21
N GLN A 72 10.11 -15.60 6.15
CA GLN A 72 9.80 -15.64 7.59
C GLN A 72 9.37 -14.27 8.10
N THR A 73 10.13 -13.21 7.79
CA THR A 73 9.81 -11.86 8.22
C THR A 73 8.51 -11.36 7.60
N TYR A 74 8.29 -11.64 6.30
CA TYR A 74 7.05 -11.23 5.64
C TYR A 74 5.82 -11.96 6.20
N GLN A 75 5.90 -13.25 6.46
CA GLN A 75 4.80 -14.01 7.04
C GLN A 75 4.38 -13.48 8.42
N LYS A 76 5.36 -13.02 9.20
CA LYS A 76 5.12 -12.44 10.54
C LYS A 76 4.50 -11.04 10.47
N TYR A 77 5.07 -10.15 9.66
CA TYR A 77 4.73 -8.72 9.70
C TYR A 77 3.88 -8.23 8.53
N ARG A 78 3.91 -8.90 7.36
CA ARG A 78 3.13 -8.60 6.13
C ARG A 78 3.18 -7.12 5.74
N VAL A 79 4.37 -6.57 5.71
CA VAL A 79 4.65 -5.17 5.41
C VAL A 79 5.44 -5.01 4.12
N SER A 80 5.64 -3.76 3.67
CA SER A 80 6.38 -3.43 2.46
C SER A 80 7.88 -3.71 2.59
N ALA A 81 8.58 -3.84 1.45
CA ALA A 81 9.99 -4.19 1.39
C ALA A 81 10.90 -3.24 2.19
N ASP A 82 10.60 -1.95 2.21
CA ASP A 82 11.36 -0.95 2.97
C ASP A 82 11.18 -1.09 4.49
N THR A 83 10.01 -1.52 4.93
CA THR A 83 9.77 -1.85 6.34
C THR A 83 10.43 -3.18 6.71
N LEU A 84 10.39 -4.17 5.78
CA LEU A 84 11.08 -5.45 5.98
C LEU A 84 12.59 -5.29 6.09
N GLU A 85 13.22 -4.39 5.34
CA GLU A 85 14.64 -4.09 5.46
C GLU A 85 15.02 -3.72 6.90
N ARG A 86 14.24 -2.82 7.52
CA ARG A 86 14.47 -2.41 8.91
C ARG A 86 14.15 -3.51 9.92
N LEU A 87 13.11 -4.31 9.67
CA LEU A 87 12.75 -5.44 10.53
C LEU A 87 13.80 -6.54 10.47
N ILE A 88 14.32 -6.86 9.30
CA ILE A 88 15.40 -7.84 9.14
C ILE A 88 16.66 -7.36 9.86
N GLN A 89 17.00 -6.07 9.72
CA GLN A 89 18.15 -5.49 10.43
C GLN A 89 17.97 -5.57 11.94
N ARG A 90 16.76 -5.32 12.45
CA ARG A 90 16.46 -5.39 13.89
C ARG A 90 16.45 -6.82 14.43
N ASP A 91 15.77 -7.74 13.72
CA ASP A 91 15.46 -9.08 14.24
C ASP A 91 16.60 -10.09 13.98
N PHE A 92 17.44 -9.87 12.97
CA PHE A 92 18.51 -10.80 12.56
C PHE A 92 19.90 -10.16 12.48
N GLU A 93 20.01 -8.85 12.74
CA GLU A 93 21.26 -8.09 12.62
C GLU A 93 21.90 -8.17 11.21
N LYS A 94 21.09 -8.46 10.18
CA LYS A 94 21.51 -8.57 8.78
C LYS A 94 20.86 -7.51 7.93
N HIS A 95 21.60 -6.98 6.95
CA HIS A 95 21.10 -6.00 6.01
C HIS A 95 20.85 -6.62 4.63
N ILE A 96 19.58 -6.53 4.17
CA ILE A 96 19.16 -6.85 2.81
C ILE A 96 18.41 -5.63 2.28
N GLY A 97 18.96 -4.93 1.28
CA GLY A 97 18.37 -3.70 0.77
C GLY A 97 16.96 -3.91 0.20
N HIS A 98 16.04 -2.95 0.41
CA HIS A 98 14.62 -3.06 0.07
C HIS A 98 14.34 -3.41 -1.40
N ASN A 99 15.17 -2.98 -2.36
CA ASN A 99 15.02 -3.35 -3.77
C ASN A 99 15.26 -4.87 -3.97
N ARG A 100 16.22 -5.44 -3.24
CA ARG A 100 16.49 -6.87 -3.24
C ARG A 100 15.36 -7.66 -2.57
N ILE A 101 14.89 -7.18 -1.42
CA ILE A 101 13.72 -7.73 -0.72
C ILE A 101 12.49 -7.71 -1.64
N HIS A 102 12.21 -6.59 -2.33
CA HIS A 102 11.07 -6.50 -3.24
C HIS A 102 11.17 -7.53 -4.39
N ARG A 103 12.36 -7.74 -4.93
CA ARG A 103 12.60 -8.78 -5.93
C ARG A 103 12.32 -10.19 -5.37
N ILE A 104 12.75 -10.46 -4.14
CA ILE A 104 12.48 -11.73 -3.45
C ILE A 104 10.96 -11.91 -3.24
N LEU A 105 10.27 -10.87 -2.78
CA LEU A 105 8.81 -10.90 -2.62
C LEU A 105 8.06 -11.18 -3.94
N LEU A 106 8.57 -10.68 -5.08
CA LEU A 106 8.04 -11.00 -6.41
C LEU A 106 8.26 -12.48 -6.76
N ILE A 107 9.44 -13.04 -6.46
CA ILE A 107 9.76 -14.45 -6.68
C ILE A 107 8.87 -15.35 -5.82
N LEU A 108 8.66 -14.98 -4.55
CA LEU A 108 7.82 -15.71 -3.60
C LEU A 108 6.31 -15.52 -3.84
N GLY A 109 5.89 -14.67 -4.79
CA GLY A 109 4.48 -14.39 -5.06
C GLY A 109 3.80 -13.48 -4.04
N PHE A 110 4.52 -12.91 -3.08
CA PHE A 110 3.99 -12.01 -2.05
C PHE A 110 3.81 -10.56 -2.53
N ALA A 111 4.40 -10.22 -3.67
CA ALA A 111 4.24 -8.91 -4.30
C ALA A 111 3.83 -9.04 -5.76
N LYS A 112 3.18 -8.01 -6.29
CA LYS A 112 2.85 -7.89 -7.72
C LYS A 112 3.67 -6.78 -8.35
N LYS A 113 4.02 -6.91 -9.64
CA LYS A 113 4.62 -5.81 -10.40
C LYS A 113 3.65 -4.63 -10.41
N LYS A 114 4.12 -3.45 -10.02
CA LYS A 114 3.30 -2.24 -10.07
C LYS A 114 3.01 -1.88 -11.52
N SER A 115 1.74 -1.64 -11.84
CA SER A 115 1.33 -0.90 -13.03
C SER A 115 1.84 0.55 -12.94
N LYS A 116 1.95 1.25 -14.07
CA LYS A 116 2.24 2.69 -14.06
C LYS A 116 1.15 3.38 -13.24
N LYS A 117 1.55 4.14 -12.23
CA LYS A 117 0.62 4.96 -11.44
C LYS A 117 0.33 6.24 -12.21
N ASP A 118 -0.94 6.66 -12.20
CA ASP A 118 -1.30 8.01 -12.61
C ASP A 118 -0.63 9.03 -11.70
N ILE A 119 -0.17 10.12 -12.31
CA ILE A 119 0.44 11.23 -11.56
C ILE A 119 -0.67 11.88 -10.74
N ARG A 120 -0.48 11.98 -9.43
CA ARG A 120 -1.43 12.68 -8.56
C ARG A 120 -1.47 14.15 -8.93
N LYS A 121 -2.67 14.66 -9.19
CA LYS A 121 -2.91 16.07 -9.59
C LYS A 121 -2.96 17.06 -8.41
N LYS A 122 -3.04 16.58 -7.17
CA LYS A 122 -3.14 17.42 -5.96
C LYS A 122 -2.22 16.91 -4.87
N ASP A 123 -1.59 17.83 -4.15
CA ASP A 123 -0.77 17.54 -2.98
C ASP A 123 -1.66 17.06 -1.84
N TRP A 124 -1.15 16.08 -1.10
CA TRP A 124 -1.83 15.48 0.04
C TRP A 124 -1.34 16.15 1.32
N ILE A 125 -2.21 16.91 1.99
CA ILE A 125 -1.92 17.51 3.29
C ILE A 125 -2.20 16.46 4.37
N ARG A 126 -1.13 16.06 5.06
CA ARG A 126 -1.24 15.15 6.20
C ARG A 126 -1.78 15.90 7.41
N TYR A 127 -2.80 15.35 8.05
CA TYR A 127 -3.30 15.81 9.33
C TYR A 127 -3.44 14.64 10.30
N GLU A 128 -3.21 14.87 11.59
CA GLU A 128 -3.51 13.92 12.66
C GLU A 128 -3.71 14.67 13.98
N ARG A 129 -4.48 14.09 14.86
CA ARG A 129 -4.64 14.60 16.23
C ARG A 129 -3.38 14.29 17.05
N ARG A 130 -3.08 15.18 18.00
CA ARG A 130 -1.90 15.03 18.86
C ARG A 130 -2.04 13.85 19.82
N HIS A 131 -3.24 13.66 20.39
CA HIS A 131 -3.50 12.69 21.43
C HIS A 131 -4.49 11.63 20.97
N SER A 132 -4.28 10.39 21.44
CA SER A 132 -5.20 9.27 21.27
C SER A 132 -6.57 9.60 21.87
N LEU A 133 -7.63 9.01 21.32
CA LEU A 133 -9.04 9.21 21.70
C LEU A 133 -9.57 10.64 21.51
N THR A 134 -8.77 11.57 20.97
CA THR A 134 -9.28 12.90 20.61
C THR A 134 -10.27 12.82 19.46
N ALA A 135 -10.01 11.99 18.46
CA ALA A 135 -10.92 11.70 17.36
C ALA A 135 -10.76 10.27 16.90
N VAL A 136 -11.86 9.67 16.47
CA VAL A 136 -11.86 8.36 15.80
C VAL A 136 -12.48 8.50 14.41
N HIS A 137 -12.03 7.69 13.48
CA HIS A 137 -12.65 7.50 12.17
C HIS A 137 -13.48 6.23 12.21
N ILE A 138 -14.70 6.30 11.70
CA ILE A 138 -15.57 5.15 11.55
C ILE A 138 -16.05 5.03 10.12
N ASP A 139 -16.24 3.81 9.69
CA ASP A 139 -16.80 3.55 8.37
C ASP A 139 -17.26 2.10 8.23
N TRP A 140 -18.09 1.85 7.22
CA TRP A 140 -18.54 0.56 6.79
C TRP A 140 -17.87 0.17 5.46
N HIS A 141 -17.49 -1.09 5.34
CA HIS A 141 -16.92 -1.68 4.13
C HIS A 141 -17.62 -3.00 3.84
N TYR A 142 -17.84 -3.31 2.56
CA TYR A 142 -18.31 -4.61 2.12
C TYR A 142 -17.18 -5.35 1.41
N ASP A 143 -16.72 -6.47 1.96
CA ASP A 143 -15.59 -7.25 1.44
C ASP A 143 -15.98 -8.26 0.35
N GLY A 144 -17.24 -8.24 -0.11
CA GLY A 144 -17.83 -9.18 -1.05
C GLY A 144 -18.61 -10.32 -0.39
N LYS A 145 -18.55 -10.44 0.96
CA LYS A 145 -19.25 -11.46 1.75
C LYS A 145 -19.91 -10.86 3.00
N THR A 146 -19.21 -10.00 3.67
CA THR A 146 -19.53 -9.50 5.02
C THR A 146 -19.45 -7.99 5.05
N TYR A 147 -20.33 -7.36 5.81
CA TYR A 147 -20.22 -5.93 6.14
C TYR A 147 -19.28 -5.76 7.33
N VAL A 148 -18.28 -4.93 7.16
CA VAL A 148 -17.20 -4.71 8.13
C VAL A 148 -17.28 -3.30 8.67
N PHE A 149 -17.49 -3.16 9.97
CA PHE A 149 -17.44 -1.88 10.66
C PHE A 149 -16.13 -1.73 11.41
N ALA A 150 -15.46 -0.60 11.23
CA ALA A 150 -14.20 -0.31 11.89
C ALA A 150 -14.21 1.02 12.61
N VAL A 151 -13.60 1.05 13.80
CA VAL A 151 -13.32 2.28 14.57
C VAL A 151 -11.82 2.41 14.74
N ILE A 152 -11.23 3.45 14.16
CA ILE A 152 -9.78 3.68 14.15
C ILE A 152 -9.45 5.00 14.85
N ASP A 153 -8.51 4.97 15.79
CA ASP A 153 -7.99 6.18 16.42
C ASP A 153 -7.19 7.04 15.43
N ASP A 154 -7.51 8.32 15.35
CA ASP A 154 -6.89 9.27 14.42
C ASP A 154 -5.40 9.44 14.67
N ALA A 155 -4.98 9.50 15.91
CA ALA A 155 -3.62 9.81 16.31
C ALA A 155 -2.68 8.60 16.19
N SER A 156 -3.11 7.44 16.66
CA SER A 156 -2.29 6.24 16.77
C SER A 156 -2.49 5.22 15.65
N ARG A 157 -3.56 5.34 14.88
CA ARG A 157 -4.00 4.34 13.90
C ARG A 157 -4.43 3.00 14.53
N LYS A 158 -4.56 2.95 15.87
CA LYS A 158 -5.04 1.75 16.56
C LYS A 158 -6.47 1.47 16.15
N LEU A 159 -6.74 0.24 15.79
CA LEU A 159 -8.09 -0.28 15.62
C LEU A 159 -8.69 -0.50 17.01
N LEU A 160 -9.71 0.27 17.35
CA LEU A 160 -10.38 0.23 18.66
C LEU A 160 -11.53 -0.76 18.67
N ALA A 161 -12.22 -0.93 17.53
CA ALA A 161 -13.28 -1.91 17.37
C ALA A 161 -13.36 -2.42 15.93
N LEU A 162 -13.73 -3.69 15.79
CA LEU A 162 -14.00 -4.39 14.53
C LEU A 162 -15.26 -5.24 14.70
N LEU A 163 -16.24 -5.01 13.83
CA LEU A 163 -17.41 -5.90 13.69
C LEU A 163 -17.45 -6.46 12.27
N GLU A 164 -17.78 -7.72 12.17
CA GLU A 164 -18.08 -8.43 10.92
C GLU A 164 -19.55 -8.86 11.00
N CYS A 165 -20.41 -8.30 10.13
CA CYS A 165 -21.87 -8.39 10.24
C CYS A 165 -22.51 -8.79 8.89
N ASN A 166 -23.75 -9.26 8.94
CA ASN A 166 -24.52 -9.57 7.73
C ASN A 166 -25.12 -8.31 7.06
N SER A 167 -25.19 -7.19 7.76
CA SER A 167 -25.76 -5.93 7.25
C SER A 167 -25.15 -4.72 7.95
N ALA A 168 -25.06 -3.59 7.23
CA ALA A 168 -24.62 -2.31 7.77
C ALA A 168 -25.82 -1.58 8.38
N THR A 169 -25.91 -1.58 9.71
CA THR A 169 -27.03 -0.95 10.45
C THR A 169 -26.55 0.07 11.46
N THR A 170 -27.47 0.96 11.87
CA THR A 170 -27.24 1.91 12.96
C THR A 170 -26.94 1.17 14.27
N ASP A 171 -27.62 0.07 14.56
CA ASP A 171 -27.44 -0.69 15.81
C ASP A 171 -26.02 -1.29 15.89
N TYR A 172 -25.53 -1.88 14.82
CA TYR A 172 -24.15 -2.37 14.77
C TYR A 172 -23.13 -1.21 14.83
N SER A 173 -23.47 -0.03 14.27
CA SER A 173 -22.59 1.14 14.40
C SER A 173 -22.50 1.61 15.87
N ILE A 174 -23.61 1.60 16.59
CA ILE A 174 -23.65 1.90 18.03
C ILE A 174 -22.84 0.86 18.81
N GLN A 175 -23.09 -0.42 18.57
CA GLN A 175 -22.35 -1.52 19.21
C GLN A 175 -20.83 -1.39 19.01
N GLY A 176 -20.38 -1.10 17.79
CA GLY A 176 -18.96 -0.89 17.50
C GLY A 176 -18.37 0.32 18.23
N MET A 177 -19.14 1.41 18.37
CA MET A 177 -18.72 2.55 19.16
C MET A 177 -18.67 2.23 20.66
N GLU A 178 -19.60 1.43 21.19
CA GLU A 178 -19.56 0.98 22.60
C GLU A 178 -18.31 0.14 22.89
N LEU A 179 -17.94 -0.76 21.97
CA LEU A 179 -16.68 -1.51 22.07
C LEU A 179 -15.45 -0.58 22.06
N ALA A 180 -15.45 0.42 21.19
CA ALA A 180 -14.37 1.39 21.15
C ALA A 180 -14.26 2.23 22.43
N LEU A 181 -15.39 2.57 23.05
CA LEU A 181 -15.45 3.34 24.30
C LEU A 181 -14.88 2.57 25.50
N GLN A 182 -14.77 1.25 25.45
CA GLN A 182 -14.07 0.46 26.48
C GLN A 182 -12.58 0.80 26.56
N GLN A 183 -11.99 1.37 25.49
CA GLN A 183 -10.60 1.80 25.47
C GLN A 183 -10.37 3.19 26.10
N GLY A 184 -11.44 3.92 26.45
CA GLY A 184 -11.41 5.23 27.06
C GLY A 184 -12.39 6.24 26.44
N LYS A 185 -12.38 7.46 26.97
CA LYS A 185 -13.32 8.53 26.56
C LYS A 185 -12.94 9.12 25.19
N ILE A 186 -13.75 8.87 24.18
CA ILE A 186 -13.63 9.46 22.84
C ILE A 186 -14.28 10.84 22.83
N ARG A 187 -13.64 11.85 22.19
CA ARG A 187 -14.16 13.22 22.12
C ARG A 187 -14.88 13.52 20.79
N GLN A 188 -14.39 12.99 19.68
CA GLN A 188 -14.87 13.26 18.33
C GLN A 188 -14.99 11.97 17.54
N CYS A 189 -16.05 11.86 16.74
CA CYS A 189 -16.29 10.76 15.81
C CYS A 189 -16.40 11.33 14.39
N ILE A 190 -15.52 10.90 13.49
CA ILE A 190 -15.50 11.32 12.09
C ILE A 190 -16.12 10.18 11.28
N SER A 191 -17.23 10.49 10.58
CA SER A 191 -17.95 9.55 9.71
C SER A 191 -18.23 10.17 8.34
N ASP A 192 -18.57 9.34 7.39
CA ASP A 192 -19.18 9.78 6.14
C ASP A 192 -20.67 10.12 6.32
N HIS A 193 -21.38 10.30 5.20
CA HIS A 193 -22.83 10.58 5.17
C HIS A 193 -23.68 9.31 4.97
N GLY A 194 -23.18 8.15 5.36
CA GLY A 194 -23.92 6.90 5.26
C GLY A 194 -25.24 6.94 6.07
N ALA A 195 -26.29 6.31 5.56
CA ALA A 195 -27.61 6.29 6.22
C ALA A 195 -27.58 5.69 7.63
N GLN A 196 -26.54 4.93 7.96
CA GLN A 196 -26.31 4.37 9.30
C GLN A 196 -25.93 5.45 10.34
N PHE A 197 -25.38 6.59 9.87
CA PHE A 197 -24.83 7.64 10.71
C PHE A 197 -25.67 8.92 10.72
N ILE A 198 -26.45 9.15 9.66
CA ILE A 198 -27.29 10.34 9.50
C ILE A 198 -28.75 9.94 9.26
N SER A 199 -29.70 10.86 9.58
CA SER A 199 -31.09 10.70 9.22
C SER A 199 -31.34 11.32 7.84
N ASN A 200 -32.15 10.66 7.02
CA ASN A 200 -32.64 11.20 5.75
C ASN A 200 -33.97 11.99 5.94
N VAL A 201 -34.50 12.02 7.16
CA VAL A 201 -35.74 12.71 7.55
C VAL A 201 -35.38 13.81 8.55
N ASP A 202 -36.13 14.87 8.58
CA ASP A 202 -35.98 15.94 9.58
C ASP A 202 -35.92 15.37 11.00
N GLY A 203 -34.80 15.56 11.67
CA GLY A 203 -34.52 15.05 13.01
C GLY A 203 -33.14 14.42 13.16
N ASP A 204 -32.71 14.22 14.39
CA ASP A 204 -31.42 13.59 14.70
C ASP A 204 -31.51 12.08 14.49
N SER A 205 -30.47 11.52 13.84
CA SER A 205 -30.36 10.07 13.71
C SER A 205 -30.13 9.41 15.09
N ARG A 206 -30.61 8.17 15.26
CA ARG A 206 -30.34 7.37 16.48
C ARG A 206 -28.85 7.32 16.82
N PHE A 207 -28.00 7.25 15.81
CA PHE A 207 -26.54 7.25 15.99
C PHE A 207 -26.03 8.59 16.53
N LYS A 208 -26.55 9.73 16.02
CA LYS A 208 -26.19 11.06 16.51
C LYS A 208 -26.70 11.26 17.96
N ALA A 209 -27.90 10.81 18.26
CA ALA A 209 -28.45 10.85 19.62
C ALA A 209 -27.57 10.05 20.61
N PHE A 210 -27.14 8.84 20.21
CA PHE A 210 -26.20 8.04 21.00
C PHE A 210 -24.87 8.78 21.24
N LEU A 211 -24.27 9.36 20.19
CA LEU A 211 -23.00 10.09 20.33
C LEU A 211 -23.16 11.30 21.28
N LEU A 212 -24.25 12.04 21.19
CA LEU A 212 -24.58 13.17 22.09
C LEU A 212 -24.70 12.71 23.54
N GLN A 213 -25.42 11.61 23.79
CA GLN A 213 -25.55 11.02 25.13
C GLN A 213 -24.18 10.65 25.73
N LYS A 214 -23.23 10.18 24.90
CA LYS A 214 -21.85 9.85 25.31
C LYS A 214 -20.92 11.07 25.35
N GLY A 215 -21.39 12.28 25.04
CA GLY A 215 -20.61 13.51 24.97
C GLY A 215 -19.59 13.52 23.81
N ILE A 216 -19.87 12.81 22.71
CA ILE A 216 -19.02 12.70 21.54
C ILE A 216 -19.53 13.63 20.43
N LYS A 217 -18.67 14.52 19.95
CA LYS A 217 -18.98 15.39 18.81
C LYS A 217 -18.85 14.63 17.50
N GLN A 218 -19.96 14.49 16.74
CA GLN A 218 -19.91 13.98 15.38
C GLN A 218 -19.33 15.02 14.41
N ILE A 219 -18.44 14.58 13.52
CA ILE A 219 -17.85 15.38 12.44
C ILE A 219 -18.09 14.63 11.14
N LEU A 220 -18.94 15.19 10.29
CA LEU A 220 -19.18 14.61 8.97
C LEU A 220 -18.04 14.98 8.00
N CYS A 221 -17.61 14.01 7.22
CA CYS A 221 -16.63 14.22 6.16
C CYS A 221 -17.17 15.21 5.12
N ARG A 222 -16.32 16.06 4.56
CA ARG A 222 -16.74 16.96 3.48
C ARG A 222 -17.09 16.15 2.22
N VAL A 223 -18.24 16.46 1.63
CA VAL A 223 -18.68 15.84 0.37
C VAL A 223 -17.61 16.07 -0.73
N LYS A 224 -17.28 15.02 -1.49
CA LYS A 224 -16.24 15.02 -2.54
C LYS A 224 -14.80 15.33 -2.04
N HIS A 225 -14.53 15.17 -0.74
CA HIS A 225 -13.20 15.28 -0.14
C HIS A 225 -12.74 13.93 0.43
N PRO A 226 -12.21 13.00 -0.40
CA PRO A 226 -11.82 11.64 0.04
C PRO A 226 -10.73 11.65 1.11
N GLN A 227 -10.04 12.78 1.30
CA GLN A 227 -9.01 12.91 2.32
C GLN A 227 -9.55 12.82 3.75
N SER A 228 -10.83 13.14 3.96
CA SER A 228 -11.42 13.24 5.31
C SER A 228 -11.54 11.87 5.99
N ASN A 229 -11.79 10.79 5.23
CA ASN A 229 -11.91 9.42 5.77
C ASN A 229 -10.78 8.48 5.32
N GLY A 230 -9.75 9.01 4.66
CA GLY A 230 -8.65 8.23 4.06
C GLY A 230 -7.85 7.37 5.03
N LYS A 231 -7.99 7.55 6.36
CA LYS A 231 -7.32 6.72 7.37
C LYS A 231 -8.01 5.37 7.53
N VAL A 232 -9.33 5.36 7.63
CA VAL A 232 -10.10 4.13 7.73
C VAL A 232 -10.17 3.42 6.36
N GLU A 233 -10.28 4.16 5.25
CA GLU A 233 -10.16 3.59 3.90
C GLU A 233 -8.84 2.82 3.70
N ARG A 234 -7.73 3.41 4.14
CA ARG A 234 -6.41 2.74 4.10
C ARG A 234 -6.34 1.52 5.02
N TRP A 235 -7.10 1.52 6.10
CA TRP A 235 -7.21 0.36 6.97
C TRP A 235 -8.01 -0.76 6.28
N PHE A 236 -9.11 -0.46 5.59
CA PHE A 236 -9.85 -1.44 4.81
C PHE A 236 -9.00 -2.08 3.71
N GLU A 237 -8.12 -1.32 3.02
CA GLU A 237 -7.14 -1.92 2.11
C GLU A 237 -6.23 -2.96 2.82
N CYS A 238 -5.92 -2.74 4.09
CA CYS A 238 -5.14 -3.70 4.88
C CYS A 238 -5.99 -4.90 5.29
N TYR A 239 -7.24 -4.69 5.67
CA TYR A 239 -8.22 -5.71 5.98
C TYR A 239 -8.41 -6.66 4.78
N ASP A 240 -8.80 -6.16 3.63
CA ASP A 240 -9.02 -6.94 2.41
C ASP A 240 -7.81 -7.79 2.02
N ARG A 241 -6.62 -7.26 2.23
CA ARG A 241 -5.38 -7.95 1.86
C ARG A 241 -4.97 -9.04 2.82
N HIS A 242 -5.29 -8.91 4.09
CA HIS A 242 -4.67 -9.74 5.12
C HIS A 242 -5.66 -10.50 6.02
N ARG A 243 -6.90 -10.04 6.18
CA ARG A 243 -7.87 -10.64 7.11
C ARG A 243 -8.06 -12.15 6.88
N SER A 244 -8.22 -12.55 5.64
CA SER A 244 -8.43 -13.97 5.25
C SER A 244 -7.26 -14.90 5.58
N THR A 245 -6.12 -14.36 6.00
CA THR A 245 -4.93 -15.15 6.36
C THR A 245 -4.83 -15.41 7.86
N PHE A 246 -5.82 -14.99 8.64
CA PHE A 246 -5.97 -15.26 10.07
C PHE A 246 -7.24 -16.08 10.31
N GLU A 247 -7.20 -16.99 11.23
CA GLU A 247 -8.36 -17.82 11.57
C GLU A 247 -9.46 -16.99 12.20
N THR A 248 -9.10 -16.12 13.16
CA THR A 248 -10.06 -15.27 13.87
C THR A 248 -9.83 -13.79 13.59
N LYS A 249 -10.87 -12.98 13.79
CA LYS A 249 -10.74 -11.52 13.71
C LYS A 249 -9.88 -10.96 14.85
N GLU A 250 -9.89 -11.60 16.00
CA GLU A 250 -9.11 -11.22 17.18
C GLU A 250 -7.60 -11.37 16.90
N GLU A 251 -7.19 -12.42 16.23
CA GLU A 251 -5.80 -12.61 15.78
C GLU A 251 -5.38 -11.53 14.79
N PHE A 252 -6.25 -11.20 13.82
CA PHE A 252 -5.99 -10.11 12.89
C PHE A 252 -5.87 -8.77 13.60
N VAL A 253 -6.77 -8.45 14.55
CA VAL A 253 -6.75 -7.21 15.35
C VAL A 253 -5.45 -7.11 16.15
N ARG A 254 -5.07 -8.19 16.83
CA ARG A 254 -3.81 -8.25 17.61
C ARG A 254 -2.60 -8.05 16.71
N TRP A 255 -2.53 -8.76 15.59
CA TRP A 255 -1.47 -8.58 14.61
C TRP A 255 -1.39 -7.13 14.11
N TYR A 256 -2.51 -6.54 13.71
CA TYR A 256 -2.55 -5.17 13.22
C TYR A 256 -2.10 -4.15 14.26
N ASN A 257 -2.60 -4.29 15.49
CA ASN A 257 -2.33 -3.33 16.55
C ASN A 257 -0.96 -3.50 17.21
N GLU A 258 -0.51 -4.73 17.44
CA GLU A 258 0.63 -5.01 18.32
C GLU A 258 1.88 -5.46 17.58
N MET A 259 1.73 -6.10 16.42
CA MET A 259 2.88 -6.69 15.72
C MET A 259 3.29 -5.90 14.49
N ARG A 260 2.35 -5.29 13.78
CA ARG A 260 2.58 -4.64 12.50
C ARG A 260 3.05 -3.19 12.69
N PRO A 261 4.30 -2.82 12.33
CA PRO A 261 4.73 -1.42 12.34
C PRO A 261 3.93 -0.58 11.33
N HIS A 262 3.62 0.65 11.69
CA HIS A 262 2.83 1.53 10.83
C HIS A 262 3.65 2.74 10.37
N ARG A 263 3.86 2.89 9.04
CA ARG A 263 4.71 3.93 8.44
C ARG A 263 4.35 5.37 8.80
N ALA A 264 3.09 5.63 9.15
CA ALA A 264 2.67 6.96 9.55
C ALA A 264 2.98 7.30 11.00
N LEU A 265 3.51 6.37 11.78
CA LEU A 265 3.92 6.55 13.17
C LEU A 265 5.42 6.81 13.26
N ASN A 266 6.03 6.62 14.43
CA ASN A 266 7.47 6.74 14.56
C ASN A 266 8.16 5.56 13.85
N PHE A 267 8.53 5.78 12.59
CA PHE A 267 9.12 4.75 11.74
C PHE A 267 10.57 4.42 12.13
N GLU A 268 11.25 5.29 12.85
CA GLU A 268 12.62 5.04 13.31
C GLU A 268 12.68 3.86 14.30
N VAL A 269 11.67 3.76 15.16
CA VAL A 269 11.56 2.65 16.13
C VAL A 269 10.61 1.54 15.67
N LEU A 270 10.12 1.59 14.42
CA LEU A 270 9.15 0.65 13.88
C LEU A 270 7.88 0.54 14.75
N GLU A 271 7.37 1.72 15.18
CA GLU A 271 6.27 1.83 16.12
C GLU A 271 4.98 1.18 15.62
N THR A 272 4.34 0.39 16.47
CA THR A 272 3.04 -0.22 16.22
C THR A 272 1.89 0.70 16.64
N PRO A 273 0.66 0.49 16.13
CA PRO A 273 -0.51 1.26 16.56
C PRO A 273 -0.77 1.21 18.08
N ALA A 274 -0.56 0.06 18.73
CA ALA A 274 -0.75 -0.08 20.17
C ALA A 274 0.29 0.73 20.96
N GLN A 275 1.56 0.70 20.56
CA GLN A 275 2.61 1.51 21.19
C GLN A 275 2.34 3.00 21.03
N ALA A 276 1.96 3.44 19.80
CA ALA A 276 1.62 4.83 19.56
C ALA A 276 0.38 5.27 20.35
N PHE A 277 -0.59 4.39 20.55
CA PHE A 277 -1.79 4.69 21.33
C PHE A 277 -1.43 5.03 22.78
N ILE A 278 -0.62 4.21 23.43
CA ILE A 278 -0.15 4.44 24.79
C ILE A 278 0.68 5.73 24.87
N ARG A 279 1.68 5.88 24.00
CA ARG A 279 2.56 7.05 23.98
C ARG A 279 1.82 8.36 23.78
N LYS A 280 0.71 8.34 22.99
CA LYS A 280 -0.11 9.52 22.67
C LYS A 280 -1.30 9.70 23.61
N MET A 281 -1.52 8.84 24.60
CA MET A 281 -2.50 9.11 25.65
C MET A 281 -2.16 10.41 26.37
N LYS A 282 -3.18 11.21 26.71
CA LYS A 282 -2.96 12.34 27.61
C LYS A 282 -2.55 11.78 28.97
N ALA A 283 -1.51 12.36 29.56
CA ALA A 283 -1.34 12.20 31.00
C ALA A 283 -2.63 12.69 31.69
N GLU A 284 -3.17 11.87 32.55
CA GLU A 284 -4.24 12.31 33.45
C GLU A 284 -3.68 13.45 34.28
N ALA A 285 -4.31 14.62 34.18
CA ALA A 285 -3.97 15.79 34.97
C ALA A 285 -4.62 15.69 36.34
#